data_16758632c925b6acb6a50b15818c7638
#
_entry.id   16758632c925b6acb6a50b15818c7638
#
_cell.length_a   1.000
_cell.length_b   1.000
_cell.length_c   1.000
_cell.angle_alpha   90.00
_cell.angle_beta   90.00
_cell.angle_gamma   90.00
#
_symmetry.space_group_name_H-M   'P 1'
#
loop_
_entity.id
_entity.type
_entity.pdbx_description
1 polymer ?
#
loop_
_entity_poly.entity_id
_entity_poly.type
_entity_poly.pdbx_seq_one_letter_code
_entity_poly.pdbx_strand_id
1 'polypeptide(L)'
;MESKFSLTPLALDVFEAIKQAGGHVYLVGGCVRDFLLKRKSKDIDVEVHHLSFAALKEVLSPFGTVQVMGAAFAVVHLSTLEGYEFALPRIEEKTGLKHQDFNVIVDPDLPLEKACARRDFTINSMLYDIETGTVIDFYSGQKDLKNGILRATNGNHFSEDPLRVLRGASFMSRYGFKMDPDTKNLCQSIVEEGGLDTLSTERIYTEYCKILMGLYPSQGLNFLRDIHGLPFYLQDLDTTHQRTDYHPEGSVWNHTMLVTDLAALCKHHTSEPLWFMWSALLHDIGKPLVTTPEGHAYGHAEEGAALFDEKVDLILSHKQKRYIYTMIQYHMVLPTFSRNHARKIKFLRFLK
;
A
#
# COMPACT_ATOMS: atom_id res chain seq x y z
N MET A 1 6.59 13.55 29.55
CA MET A 1 5.23 12.99 29.60
C MET A 1 5.01 12.30 28.27
N GLU A 2 4.92 10.99 28.26
CA GLU A 2 4.50 10.26 27.06
C GLU A 2 3.06 10.67 26.73
N SER A 3 2.82 11.08 25.50
CA SER A 3 1.47 11.46 25.06
C SER A 3 0.57 10.22 25.13
N LYS A 4 -0.58 10.33 25.81
CA LYS A 4 -1.58 9.25 25.82
C LYS A 4 -2.29 9.18 24.46
N PHE A 5 -2.70 7.99 24.08
CA PHE A 5 -3.51 7.77 22.88
C PHE A 5 -4.84 8.55 23.00
N SER A 6 -5.21 9.30 21.97
CA SER A 6 -6.46 10.06 21.97
C SER A 6 -7.62 9.16 21.53
N LEU A 7 -8.43 8.73 22.50
CA LEU A 7 -9.58 7.84 22.30
C LEU A 7 -10.88 8.59 22.58
N THR A 8 -11.97 8.14 21.97
CA THR A 8 -13.31 8.68 22.27
C THR A 8 -13.80 8.20 23.64
N PRO A 9 -14.66 8.96 24.34
CA PRO A 9 -15.25 8.49 25.61
C PRO A 9 -15.94 7.13 25.46
N LEU A 10 -16.71 6.93 24.39
CA LEU A 10 -17.37 5.65 24.11
C LEU A 10 -16.37 4.48 23.94
N ALA A 11 -15.22 4.71 23.30
CA ALA A 11 -14.19 3.68 23.19
C ALA A 11 -13.62 3.30 24.56
N LEU A 12 -13.44 4.28 25.45
CA LEU A 12 -13.00 4.02 26.84
C LEU A 12 -14.03 3.23 27.62
N ASP A 13 -15.32 3.54 27.47
CA ASP A 13 -16.41 2.79 28.12
C ASP A 13 -16.46 1.34 27.63
N VAL A 14 -16.28 1.12 26.30
CA VAL A 14 -16.21 -0.23 25.71
C VAL A 14 -15.00 -1.01 26.23
N PHE A 15 -13.83 -0.37 26.33
CA PHE A 15 -12.61 -1.02 26.83
C PHE A 15 -12.73 -1.37 28.32
N GLU A 16 -13.36 -0.52 29.10
CA GLU A 16 -13.64 -0.83 30.52
C GLU A 16 -14.62 -2.01 30.65
N ALA A 17 -15.66 -2.10 29.81
CA ALA A 17 -16.57 -3.23 29.81
C ALA A 17 -15.88 -4.56 29.44
N ILE A 18 -14.95 -4.51 28.45
CA ILE A 18 -14.11 -5.67 28.09
C ILE A 18 -13.26 -6.12 29.29
N LYS A 19 -12.66 -5.17 29.98
CA LYS A 19 -11.85 -5.43 31.17
C LYS A 19 -12.69 -6.05 32.31
N GLN A 20 -13.87 -5.53 32.58
CA GLN A 20 -14.78 -6.05 33.61
C GLN A 20 -15.23 -7.49 33.30
N ALA A 21 -15.29 -7.86 32.03
CA ALA A 21 -15.56 -9.22 31.58
C ALA A 21 -14.33 -10.16 31.63
N GLY A 22 -13.18 -9.67 32.11
CA GLY A 22 -11.92 -10.42 32.21
C GLY A 22 -11.04 -10.35 30.97
N GLY A 23 -11.37 -9.52 29.98
CA GLY A 23 -10.55 -9.29 28.78
C GLY A 23 -9.44 -8.28 29.02
N HIS A 24 -8.39 -8.30 28.17
CA HIS A 24 -7.35 -7.30 28.12
C HIS A 24 -7.27 -6.69 26.74
N VAL A 25 -7.15 -5.36 26.65
CA VAL A 25 -7.23 -4.59 25.39
C VAL A 25 -5.86 -4.04 25.00
N TYR A 26 -5.44 -4.35 23.78
CA TYR A 26 -4.29 -3.76 23.13
C TYR A 26 -4.71 -3.05 21.84
N LEU A 27 -4.17 -1.84 21.62
CA LEU A 27 -4.19 -1.26 20.28
C LEU A 27 -3.01 -1.80 19.50
N VAL A 28 -3.18 -2.08 18.21
CA VAL A 28 -2.18 -2.84 17.46
C VAL A 28 -1.97 -2.29 16.04
N GLY A 29 -0.84 -2.62 15.46
CA GLY A 29 -0.62 -2.38 14.03
C GLY A 29 -0.38 -0.91 13.65
N GLY A 30 -1.08 -0.49 12.60
CA GLY A 30 -0.90 0.84 11.99
C GLY A 30 -1.18 2.00 12.91
N CYS A 31 -2.17 1.87 13.79
CA CYS A 31 -2.54 2.96 14.71
C CYS A 31 -1.45 3.22 15.76
N VAL A 32 -0.73 2.20 16.24
CA VAL A 32 0.38 2.35 17.18
C VAL A 32 1.58 3.04 16.51
N ARG A 33 1.92 2.61 15.28
CA ARG A 33 2.93 3.28 14.46
C ARG A 33 2.61 4.75 14.25
N ASP A 34 1.37 5.06 13.83
CA ASP A 34 0.96 6.42 13.53
C ASP A 34 0.92 7.29 14.79
N PHE A 35 0.53 6.73 15.95
CA PHE A 35 0.66 7.38 17.24
C PHE A 35 2.10 7.77 17.57
N LEU A 36 3.06 6.86 17.41
CA LEU A 36 4.49 7.13 17.63
C LEU A 36 5.04 8.18 16.66
N LEU A 37 4.52 8.22 15.41
CA LEU A 37 4.84 9.25 14.42
C LEU A 37 4.10 10.58 14.65
N LYS A 38 3.26 10.69 15.70
CA LYS A 38 2.40 11.85 15.98
C LYS A 38 1.47 12.19 14.81
N ARG A 39 1.00 11.16 14.11
CA ARG A 39 0.03 11.24 13.00
C ARG A 39 -1.34 10.74 13.49
N LYS A 40 -2.40 11.33 12.97
CA LYS A 40 -3.75 10.83 13.23
C LYS A 40 -3.96 9.53 12.46
N SER A 41 -4.31 8.45 13.16
CA SER A 41 -4.77 7.22 12.51
C SER A 41 -6.23 7.39 12.07
N LYS A 42 -6.57 6.80 10.93
CA LYS A 42 -7.95 6.75 10.44
C LYS A 42 -8.69 5.58 11.10
N ASP A 43 -8.02 4.44 11.20
CA ASP A 43 -8.57 3.19 11.69
C ASP A 43 -7.79 2.78 12.94
N ILE A 44 -8.48 2.17 13.92
CA ILE A 44 -7.93 1.71 15.18
C ILE A 44 -8.18 0.22 15.30
N ASP A 45 -7.10 -0.56 15.16
CA ASP A 45 -7.12 -1.99 15.35
C ASP A 45 -7.01 -2.32 16.84
N VAL A 46 -7.99 -3.03 17.36
CA VAL A 46 -8.10 -3.44 18.76
C VAL A 46 -7.95 -4.95 18.85
N GLU A 47 -6.94 -5.44 19.54
CA GLU A 47 -6.75 -6.86 19.82
C GLU A 47 -7.17 -7.15 21.28
N VAL A 48 -8.12 -8.08 21.46
CA VAL A 48 -8.70 -8.42 22.76
C VAL A 48 -8.25 -9.81 23.17
N HIS A 49 -7.54 -9.89 24.28
CA HIS A 49 -7.08 -11.15 24.87
C HIS A 49 -8.00 -11.63 25.99
N HIS A 50 -7.90 -12.93 26.32
CA HIS A 50 -8.57 -13.61 27.45
C HIS A 50 -10.10 -13.67 27.37
N LEU A 51 -10.71 -13.33 26.24
CA LEU A 51 -12.15 -13.50 25.99
C LEU A 51 -12.38 -14.42 24.79
N SER A 52 -13.37 -15.31 24.91
CA SER A 52 -13.86 -16.02 23.74
C SER A 52 -14.57 -15.08 22.76
N PHE A 53 -14.67 -15.49 21.50
CA PHE A 53 -15.37 -14.68 20.48
C PHE A 53 -16.86 -14.44 20.83
N ALA A 54 -17.51 -15.42 21.48
CA ALA A 54 -18.89 -15.29 21.96
C ALA A 54 -18.97 -14.23 23.07
N ALA A 55 -18.09 -14.31 24.07
CA ALA A 55 -18.04 -13.36 25.18
C ALA A 55 -17.74 -11.92 24.69
N LEU A 56 -16.81 -11.77 23.75
CA LEU A 56 -16.52 -10.46 23.17
C LEU A 56 -17.78 -9.83 22.51
N LYS A 57 -18.55 -10.62 21.73
CA LYS A 57 -19.79 -10.13 21.13
C LYS A 57 -20.86 -9.75 22.16
N GLU A 58 -20.97 -10.53 23.23
CA GLU A 58 -21.90 -10.22 24.34
C GLU A 58 -21.54 -8.91 25.03
N VAL A 59 -20.25 -8.68 25.32
CA VAL A 59 -19.75 -7.44 25.93
C VAL A 59 -19.95 -6.23 25.04
N LEU A 60 -19.81 -6.38 23.72
CA LEU A 60 -19.97 -5.29 22.77
C LEU A 60 -21.45 -4.96 22.47
N SER A 61 -22.36 -5.92 22.61
CA SER A 61 -23.77 -5.78 22.20
C SER A 61 -24.54 -4.64 22.87
N PRO A 62 -24.31 -4.26 24.15
CA PRO A 62 -24.98 -3.10 24.76
C PRO A 62 -24.59 -1.75 24.15
N PHE A 63 -23.44 -1.67 23.49
CA PHE A 63 -22.89 -0.43 22.94
C PHE A 63 -23.32 -0.17 21.48
N GLY A 64 -23.92 -1.16 20.81
CA GLY A 64 -24.37 -1.01 19.43
C GLY A 64 -24.51 -2.33 18.68
N THR A 65 -24.80 -2.25 17.38
CA THR A 65 -24.90 -3.45 16.55
C THR A 65 -23.51 -4.01 16.27
N VAL A 66 -23.30 -5.28 16.62
CA VAL A 66 -22.07 -6.02 16.38
C VAL A 66 -22.12 -6.69 15.01
N GLN A 67 -21.29 -6.25 14.10
CA GLN A 67 -21.16 -6.80 12.75
C GLN A 67 -19.94 -7.69 12.66
N VAL A 68 -20.12 -8.95 12.29
CA VAL A 68 -19.03 -9.90 12.10
C VAL A 68 -18.45 -9.74 10.70
N MET A 69 -17.17 -9.40 10.62
CA MET A 69 -16.44 -9.24 9.36
C MET A 69 -15.46 -10.43 9.24
N GLY A 70 -15.79 -11.39 8.35
CA GLY A 70 -14.96 -12.57 8.16
C GLY A 70 -14.97 -13.49 9.39
N ALA A 71 -16.01 -14.32 9.51
CA ALA A 71 -16.21 -15.21 10.67
C ALA A 71 -15.01 -16.11 10.99
N ALA A 72 -14.23 -16.50 9.97
CA ALA A 72 -13.00 -17.27 10.14
C ALA A 72 -11.88 -16.49 10.88
N PHE A 73 -11.89 -15.17 10.83
CA PHE A 73 -10.85 -14.32 11.41
C PHE A 73 -11.21 -13.70 12.76
N ALA A 74 -12.41 -13.97 13.26
CA ALA A 74 -12.92 -13.45 14.55
C ALA A 74 -12.75 -11.92 14.67
N VAL A 75 -13.11 -11.19 13.61
CA VAL A 75 -13.09 -9.72 13.56
C VAL A 75 -14.52 -9.20 13.65
N VAL A 76 -14.75 -8.20 14.49
CA VAL A 76 -16.04 -7.54 14.66
C VAL A 76 -15.90 -6.02 14.58
N HIS A 77 -16.91 -5.39 13.99
CA HIS A 77 -17.12 -3.94 14.02
C HIS A 77 -18.30 -3.60 14.92
N LEU A 78 -18.21 -2.50 15.61
CA LEU A 78 -19.30 -1.95 16.39
C LEU A 78 -19.87 -0.71 15.67
N SER A 79 -21.15 -0.72 15.36
CA SER A 79 -21.78 0.33 14.54
C SER A 79 -21.66 1.75 15.11
N THR A 80 -21.47 1.89 16.40
CA THR A 80 -21.33 3.16 17.12
C THR A 80 -19.89 3.63 17.25
N LEU A 81 -18.89 2.77 16.94
CA LEU A 81 -17.46 3.07 16.94
C LEU A 81 -16.91 2.92 15.52
N GLU A 82 -17.24 3.87 14.65
CA GLU A 82 -16.71 3.88 13.29
C GLU A 82 -15.18 3.98 13.29
N GLY A 83 -14.55 3.14 12.47
CA GLY A 83 -13.08 3.06 12.37
C GLY A 83 -12.42 2.22 13.45
N TYR A 84 -13.16 1.54 14.33
CA TYR A 84 -12.60 0.56 15.27
C TYR A 84 -12.89 -0.86 14.81
N GLU A 85 -11.83 -1.67 14.73
CA GLU A 85 -11.90 -3.09 14.44
C GLU A 85 -11.46 -3.90 15.66
N PHE A 86 -12.35 -4.74 16.18
CA PHE A 86 -12.03 -5.62 17.31
C PHE A 86 -11.72 -7.01 16.80
N ALA A 87 -10.58 -7.54 17.16
CA ALA A 87 -10.13 -8.87 16.78
C ALA A 87 -9.62 -9.66 17.99
N LEU A 88 -9.69 -10.99 17.92
CA LEU A 88 -8.98 -11.86 18.84
C LEU A 88 -7.61 -12.24 18.28
N PRO A 89 -6.62 -12.52 19.13
CA PRO A 89 -5.35 -13.05 18.68
C PRO A 89 -5.54 -14.41 18.01
N ARG A 90 -4.75 -14.66 16.97
CA ARG A 90 -4.89 -15.87 16.16
C ARG A 90 -3.55 -16.33 15.61
N ILE A 91 -3.48 -17.61 15.28
CA ILE A 91 -2.40 -18.21 14.50
C ILE A 91 -2.96 -18.48 13.10
N GLU A 92 -2.20 -18.13 12.08
CA GLU A 92 -2.51 -18.42 10.69
C GLU A 92 -1.49 -19.47 10.21
N GLU A 93 -1.94 -20.68 9.89
CA GLU A 93 -1.11 -21.76 9.37
C GLU A 93 -1.41 -21.94 7.89
N LYS A 94 -0.40 -21.83 7.02
CA LYS A 94 -0.55 -22.04 5.59
C LYS A 94 -0.77 -23.52 5.31
N THR A 95 -1.89 -23.86 4.70
CA THR A 95 -2.28 -25.26 4.39
C THR A 95 -2.15 -25.62 2.91
N GLY A 96 -1.87 -24.65 2.03
CA GLY A 96 -1.73 -24.85 0.59
C GLY A 96 -1.00 -23.71 -0.12
N LEU A 97 -1.02 -23.74 -1.45
CA LEU A 97 -0.29 -22.75 -2.29
C LEU A 97 -1.10 -21.48 -2.54
N LYS A 98 -2.42 -21.51 -2.41
CA LYS A 98 -3.29 -20.35 -2.67
C LYS A 98 -3.37 -19.45 -1.46
N HIS A 99 -3.61 -18.17 -1.69
CA HIS A 99 -3.79 -17.17 -0.64
C HIS A 99 -4.94 -17.49 0.34
N GLN A 100 -5.92 -18.27 -0.05
CA GLN A 100 -7.07 -18.66 0.81
C GLN A 100 -6.80 -19.95 1.62
N ASP A 101 -5.67 -20.60 1.38
CA ASP A 101 -5.32 -21.88 2.02
C ASP A 101 -4.64 -21.62 3.36
N PHE A 102 -5.34 -20.94 4.27
CA PHE A 102 -4.91 -20.76 5.66
C PHE A 102 -5.90 -21.41 6.62
N ASN A 103 -5.37 -22.18 7.57
CA ASN A 103 -6.09 -22.57 8.75
C ASN A 103 -5.91 -21.45 9.81
N VAL A 104 -7.02 -20.83 10.21
CA VAL A 104 -7.00 -19.75 11.22
C VAL A 104 -7.46 -20.34 12.54
N ILE A 105 -6.58 -20.34 13.51
CA ILE A 105 -6.86 -20.81 14.87
C ILE A 105 -6.90 -19.58 15.78
N VAL A 106 -8.09 -19.26 16.28
CA VAL A 106 -8.28 -18.19 17.25
C VAL A 106 -7.87 -18.70 18.62
N ASP A 107 -6.92 -18.03 19.25
CA ASP A 107 -6.44 -18.37 20.60
C ASP A 107 -6.43 -17.09 21.45
N PRO A 108 -7.44 -16.89 22.32
CA PRO A 108 -7.52 -15.71 23.18
C PRO A 108 -6.35 -15.57 24.16
N ASP A 109 -5.65 -16.65 24.45
CA ASP A 109 -4.53 -16.70 25.39
C ASP A 109 -3.16 -16.78 24.68
N LEU A 110 -3.14 -16.53 23.36
CA LEU A 110 -1.91 -16.52 22.57
C LEU A 110 -0.90 -15.54 23.17
N PRO A 111 0.36 -15.95 23.44
CA PRO A 111 1.39 -15.04 23.92
C PRO A 111 1.57 -13.83 22.99
N LEU A 112 1.66 -12.62 23.57
CA LEU A 112 1.76 -11.37 22.83
C LEU A 112 2.88 -11.36 21.79
N GLU A 113 4.04 -11.92 22.12
CA GLU A 113 5.17 -12.02 21.19
C GLU A 113 4.80 -12.82 19.93
N LYS A 114 4.07 -13.95 20.11
CA LYS A 114 3.61 -14.78 18.99
C LYS A 114 2.54 -14.05 18.15
N ALA A 115 1.62 -13.34 18.80
CA ALA A 115 0.63 -12.51 18.10
C ALA A 115 1.30 -11.40 17.26
N CYS A 116 2.40 -10.84 17.74
CA CYS A 116 3.20 -9.86 17.02
C CYS A 116 4.01 -10.47 15.86
N ALA A 117 4.56 -11.68 16.01
CA ALA A 117 5.45 -12.33 15.06
C ALA A 117 4.85 -12.48 13.64
N ARG A 118 3.54 -12.67 13.55
CA ARG A 118 2.81 -12.86 12.27
C ARG A 118 2.63 -11.58 11.45
N ARG A 119 2.91 -10.40 12.04
CA ARG A 119 2.75 -9.11 11.35
C ARG A 119 3.85 -8.92 10.31
N ASP A 120 3.57 -8.07 9.31
CA ASP A 120 4.45 -7.83 8.17
C ASP A 120 5.81 -7.22 8.58
N PHE A 121 5.80 -6.01 9.13
CA PHE A 121 7.00 -5.25 9.46
C PHE A 121 7.07 -4.93 10.95
N THR A 122 8.28 -4.85 11.49
CA THR A 122 8.53 -4.49 12.91
C THR A 122 7.81 -3.24 13.34
N ILE A 123 7.71 -2.23 12.46
CA ILE A 123 7.01 -0.98 12.71
C ILE A 123 5.50 -1.12 12.90
N ASN A 124 4.90 -2.23 12.48
CA ASN A 124 3.49 -2.57 12.65
C ASN A 124 3.29 -3.69 13.69
N SER A 125 4.37 -4.18 14.30
CA SER A 125 4.38 -5.31 15.21
C SER A 125 4.35 -4.89 16.69
N MET A 126 4.18 -3.59 16.95
CA MET A 126 4.07 -3.01 18.28
C MET A 126 2.62 -3.04 18.77
N LEU A 127 2.46 -3.14 20.07
CA LEU A 127 1.20 -3.06 20.80
C LEU A 127 1.22 -1.82 21.70
N TYR A 128 0.05 -1.24 21.93
CA TYR A 128 -0.13 -0.23 22.98
C TYR A 128 -1.12 -0.80 24.01
N ASP A 129 -0.65 -1.00 25.21
CA ASP A 129 -1.46 -1.48 26.33
C ASP A 129 -2.30 -0.33 26.88
N ILE A 130 -3.61 -0.47 26.81
CA ILE A 130 -4.56 0.55 27.27
C ILE A 130 -4.51 0.75 28.77
N GLU A 131 -4.25 -0.30 29.56
CA GLU A 131 -4.25 -0.23 31.03
C GLU A 131 -3.02 0.47 31.57
N THR A 132 -1.86 0.10 31.04
CA THR A 132 -0.58 0.68 31.51
C THR A 132 -0.21 1.97 30.79
N GLY A 133 -0.79 2.21 29.61
CA GLY A 133 -0.45 3.33 28.74
C GLY A 133 0.94 3.23 28.11
N THR A 134 1.48 1.99 27.97
CA THR A 134 2.83 1.75 27.46
C THR A 134 2.84 1.03 26.13
N VAL A 135 3.89 1.25 25.33
CA VAL A 135 4.14 0.52 24.08
C VAL A 135 4.95 -0.74 24.39
N ILE A 136 4.43 -1.88 23.98
CA ILE A 136 5.10 -3.19 24.04
C ILE A 136 5.73 -3.46 22.67
N ASP A 137 7.03 -3.75 22.64
CA ASP A 137 7.82 -3.88 21.41
C ASP A 137 8.80 -5.05 21.52
N PHE A 138 8.44 -6.21 20.99
CA PHE A 138 9.29 -7.41 21.01
C PHE A 138 10.33 -7.43 19.87
N TYR A 139 10.09 -6.68 18.79
CA TYR A 139 10.84 -6.78 17.53
C TYR A 139 11.60 -5.49 17.17
N SER A 140 11.81 -4.60 18.14
CA SER A 140 12.52 -3.32 17.95
C SER A 140 11.86 -2.40 16.93
N GLY A 141 10.54 -2.45 16.80
CA GLY A 141 9.76 -1.63 15.88
C GLY A 141 9.91 -0.13 16.13
N GLN A 142 10.03 0.30 17.38
CA GLN A 142 10.29 1.72 17.73
C GLN A 142 11.64 2.20 17.19
N LYS A 143 12.68 1.35 17.28
CA LYS A 143 14.02 1.66 16.75
C LYS A 143 13.98 1.76 15.23
N ASP A 144 13.36 0.79 14.56
CA ASP A 144 13.24 0.78 13.10
C ASP A 144 12.39 1.97 12.62
N LEU A 145 11.29 2.28 13.33
CA LEU A 145 10.45 3.43 13.03
C LEU A 145 11.21 4.77 13.13
N LYS A 146 12.00 4.95 14.18
CA LYS A 146 12.85 6.13 14.38
C LYS A 146 13.89 6.29 13.29
N ASN A 147 14.42 5.18 12.78
CA ASN A 147 15.47 5.16 11.76
C ASN A 147 14.90 5.12 10.33
N GLY A 148 13.59 5.04 10.16
CA GLY A 148 12.95 4.92 8.85
C GLY A 148 13.28 3.61 8.13
N ILE A 149 13.34 2.49 8.86
CA ILE A 149 13.69 1.16 8.33
C ILE A 149 12.43 0.28 8.25
N LEU A 150 12.28 -0.42 7.13
CA LEU A 150 11.29 -1.47 6.93
C LEU A 150 11.99 -2.83 7.07
N ARG A 151 11.77 -3.49 8.20
CA ARG A 151 12.29 -4.82 8.51
C ARG A 151 11.14 -5.79 8.68
N ALA A 152 11.22 -6.96 8.06
CA ALA A 152 10.29 -8.06 8.30
C ALA A 152 10.30 -8.45 9.78
N THR A 153 9.12 -8.64 10.36
CA THR A 153 9.00 -9.02 11.79
C THR A 153 9.57 -10.42 12.01
N ASN A 154 9.22 -11.37 11.14
CA ASN A 154 9.72 -12.73 11.14
C ASN A 154 9.79 -13.22 9.68
N GLY A 155 10.97 -13.69 9.24
CA GLY A 155 11.19 -14.06 7.84
C GLY A 155 10.28 -15.19 7.36
N ASN A 156 10.04 -16.22 8.18
CA ASN A 156 9.18 -17.33 7.82
C ASN A 156 7.73 -16.87 7.62
N HIS A 157 7.17 -16.15 8.59
CA HIS A 157 5.82 -15.60 8.47
C HIS A 157 5.71 -14.56 7.36
N PHE A 158 6.77 -13.80 7.09
CA PHE A 158 6.76 -12.80 6.02
C PHE A 158 6.53 -13.44 4.65
N SER A 159 7.16 -14.58 4.38
CA SER A 159 7.04 -15.31 3.10
C SER A 159 5.68 -15.98 2.89
N GLU A 160 4.87 -16.16 3.94
CA GLU A 160 3.55 -16.76 3.83
C GLU A 160 2.56 -15.92 3.00
N ASP A 161 2.71 -14.58 2.98
CA ASP A 161 1.87 -13.68 2.18
C ASP A 161 2.72 -12.79 1.25
N PRO A 162 2.85 -13.16 -0.04
CA PRO A 162 3.61 -12.38 -1.03
C PRO A 162 3.17 -10.92 -1.17
N LEU A 163 1.93 -10.57 -0.76
CA LEU A 163 1.47 -9.18 -0.77
C LEU A 163 2.37 -8.27 0.08
N ARG A 164 3.05 -8.80 1.08
CA ARG A 164 3.95 -8.03 1.94
C ARG A 164 5.09 -7.37 1.17
N VAL A 165 5.49 -7.92 0.03
CA VAL A 165 6.43 -7.28 -0.90
C VAL A 165 5.87 -5.95 -1.41
N LEU A 166 4.64 -5.96 -1.94
CA LEU A 166 3.97 -4.76 -2.44
C LEU A 166 3.64 -3.79 -1.31
N ARG A 167 3.28 -4.29 -0.13
CA ARG A 167 3.08 -3.48 1.08
C ARG A 167 4.37 -2.75 1.49
N GLY A 168 5.54 -3.41 1.36
CA GLY A 168 6.85 -2.78 1.57
C GLY A 168 7.06 -1.60 0.63
N ALA A 169 6.83 -1.78 -0.67
CA ALA A 169 6.88 -0.70 -1.66
C ALA A 169 5.92 0.45 -1.32
N SER A 170 4.70 0.12 -0.87
CA SER A 170 3.70 1.10 -0.42
C SER A 170 4.17 1.90 0.80
N PHE A 171 4.79 1.27 1.79
CA PHE A 171 5.37 1.97 2.95
C PHE A 171 6.55 2.86 2.56
N MET A 172 7.44 2.41 1.68
CA MET A 172 8.52 3.23 1.14
C MET A 172 7.96 4.49 0.47
N SER A 173 6.95 4.34 -0.37
CA SER A 173 6.30 5.46 -1.06
C SER A 173 5.59 6.43 -0.11
N ARG A 174 4.97 5.94 0.95
CA ARG A 174 4.19 6.76 1.90
C ARG A 174 5.03 7.50 2.92
N TYR A 175 6.12 6.89 3.39
CA TYR A 175 6.90 7.38 4.52
C TYR A 175 8.34 7.74 4.17
N GLY A 176 8.84 7.38 2.99
CA GLY A 176 10.24 7.58 2.61
C GLY A 176 11.19 6.64 3.35
N PHE A 177 10.69 5.51 3.86
CA PHE A 177 11.49 4.52 4.58
C PHE A 177 12.33 3.69 3.63
N LYS A 178 13.42 3.12 4.16
CA LYS A 178 14.32 2.23 3.42
C LYS A 178 14.07 0.79 3.81
N MET A 179 14.09 -0.10 2.83
CA MET A 179 14.03 -1.54 3.10
C MET A 179 15.33 -2.02 3.75
N ASP A 180 15.20 -2.80 4.81
CA ASP A 180 16.31 -3.52 5.42
C ASP A 180 16.94 -4.51 4.41
N PRO A 181 18.26 -4.66 4.34
CA PRO A 181 18.92 -5.51 3.34
C PRO A 181 18.45 -6.97 3.35
N ASP A 182 18.34 -7.59 4.54
CA ASP A 182 17.88 -8.98 4.65
C ASP A 182 16.41 -9.12 4.23
N THR A 183 15.59 -8.13 4.57
CA THR A 183 14.19 -8.07 4.12
C THR A 183 14.09 -7.85 2.60
N LYS A 184 15.01 -7.06 2.00
CA LYS A 184 15.09 -6.89 0.53
C LYS A 184 15.39 -8.21 -0.15
N ASN A 185 16.40 -8.96 0.36
CA ASN A 185 16.77 -10.29 -0.17
C ASN A 185 15.57 -11.26 -0.07
N LEU A 186 14.87 -11.25 1.05
CA LEU A 186 13.65 -12.06 1.24
C LEU A 186 12.56 -11.70 0.23
N CYS A 187 12.31 -10.41 0.00
CA CYS A 187 11.36 -9.95 -1.01
C CYS A 187 11.77 -10.40 -2.42
N GLN A 188 13.06 -10.33 -2.74
CA GLN A 188 13.58 -10.78 -4.03
C GLN A 188 13.35 -12.28 -4.22
N SER A 189 13.65 -13.12 -3.24
CA SER A 189 13.39 -14.58 -3.31
C SER A 189 11.89 -14.87 -3.53
N ILE A 190 11.00 -14.15 -2.84
CA ILE A 190 9.54 -14.32 -3.03
C ILE A 190 9.12 -13.99 -4.47
N VAL A 191 9.72 -12.95 -5.08
CA VAL A 191 9.44 -12.57 -6.48
C VAL A 191 9.98 -13.61 -7.45
N GLU A 192 11.24 -14.06 -7.27
CA GLU A 192 11.89 -15.08 -8.10
C GLU A 192 11.16 -16.44 -8.07
N GLU A 193 10.51 -16.77 -6.95
CA GLU A 193 9.66 -17.96 -6.80
C GLU A 193 8.25 -17.77 -7.39
N GLY A 194 7.96 -16.66 -8.05
CA GLY A 194 6.65 -16.37 -8.65
C GLY A 194 5.56 -16.04 -7.63
N GLY A 195 5.92 -15.61 -6.42
CA GLY A 195 4.96 -15.33 -5.36
C GLY A 195 3.95 -14.24 -5.73
N LEU A 196 4.37 -13.20 -6.46
CA LEU A 196 3.46 -12.13 -6.89
C LEU A 196 2.39 -12.61 -7.88
N ASP A 197 2.66 -13.65 -8.67
CA ASP A 197 1.71 -14.21 -9.64
C ASP A 197 0.55 -14.97 -8.96
N THR A 198 0.71 -15.29 -7.68
CA THR A 198 -0.34 -15.93 -6.88
C THR A 198 -1.38 -14.97 -6.32
N LEU A 199 -1.12 -13.66 -6.43
CA LEU A 199 -2.00 -12.61 -5.89
C LEU A 199 -3.15 -12.30 -6.86
N SER A 200 -4.31 -11.96 -6.30
CA SER A 200 -5.41 -11.45 -7.13
C SER A 200 -5.12 -10.04 -7.63
N THR A 201 -5.65 -9.72 -8.82
CA THR A 201 -5.52 -8.39 -9.44
C THR A 201 -6.00 -7.28 -8.49
N GLU A 202 -7.06 -7.52 -7.70
CA GLU A 202 -7.57 -6.55 -6.73
C GLU A 202 -6.55 -6.19 -5.65
N ARG A 203 -5.84 -7.18 -5.13
CA ARG A 203 -4.84 -6.97 -4.08
C ARG A 203 -3.65 -6.21 -4.64
N ILE A 204 -3.16 -6.60 -5.81
CA ILE A 204 -2.08 -5.91 -6.52
C ILE A 204 -2.48 -4.46 -6.81
N TYR A 205 -3.63 -4.25 -7.43
CA TYR A 205 -4.15 -2.91 -7.76
C TYR A 205 -4.25 -2.01 -6.53
N THR A 206 -4.77 -2.55 -5.42
CA THR A 206 -4.90 -1.81 -4.17
C THR A 206 -3.56 -1.31 -3.63
N GLU A 207 -2.52 -2.15 -3.65
CA GLU A 207 -1.18 -1.74 -3.18
C GLU A 207 -0.53 -0.73 -4.16
N TYR A 208 -0.67 -0.91 -5.49
CA TYR A 208 -0.20 0.08 -6.46
C TYR A 208 -0.89 1.44 -6.28
N CYS A 209 -2.19 1.46 -5.98
CA CYS A 209 -2.89 2.70 -5.64
C CYS A 209 -2.27 3.38 -4.42
N LYS A 210 -1.90 2.62 -3.38
CA LYS A 210 -1.22 3.18 -2.20
C LYS A 210 0.19 3.68 -2.51
N ILE A 211 0.94 2.99 -3.38
CA ILE A 211 2.26 3.42 -3.87
C ILE A 211 2.11 4.77 -4.56
N LEU A 212 1.23 4.86 -5.55
CA LEU A 212 1.03 6.07 -6.35
C LEU A 212 0.51 7.25 -5.54
N MET A 213 -0.35 6.99 -4.55
CA MET A 213 -0.87 8.03 -3.67
C MET A 213 0.09 8.43 -2.55
N GLY A 214 1.26 7.79 -2.44
CA GLY A 214 2.33 8.13 -1.51
C GLY A 214 2.94 9.52 -1.78
N LEU A 215 3.87 9.92 -0.90
CA LEU A 215 4.65 11.16 -1.06
C LEU A 215 5.87 10.96 -1.97
N TYR A 216 6.39 9.73 -2.04
CA TYR A 216 7.60 9.34 -2.73
C TYR A 216 7.36 8.09 -3.59
N PRO A 217 6.45 8.13 -4.59
CA PRO A 217 6.07 6.94 -5.34
C PRO A 217 7.24 6.26 -6.04
N SER A 218 8.22 7.04 -6.53
CA SER A 218 9.42 6.50 -7.16
C SER A 218 10.23 5.57 -6.25
N GLN A 219 10.24 5.80 -4.93
CA GLN A 219 11.00 4.93 -4.00
C GLN A 219 10.43 3.51 -3.97
N GLY A 220 9.11 3.38 -3.88
CA GLY A 220 8.46 2.06 -3.93
C GLY A 220 8.57 1.39 -5.29
N LEU A 221 8.43 2.16 -6.37
CA LEU A 221 8.56 1.65 -7.73
C LEU A 221 10.00 1.21 -8.06
N ASN A 222 11.02 2.00 -7.65
CA ASN A 222 12.43 1.62 -7.78
C ASN A 222 12.76 0.36 -6.97
N PHE A 223 12.21 0.22 -5.76
CA PHE A 223 12.37 -1.00 -4.99
C PHE A 223 11.82 -2.22 -5.76
N LEU A 224 10.60 -2.13 -6.34
CA LEU A 224 10.02 -3.21 -7.14
C LEU A 224 10.85 -3.51 -8.38
N ARG A 225 11.41 -2.49 -9.07
CA ARG A 225 12.34 -2.69 -10.19
C ARG A 225 13.58 -3.47 -9.73
N ASP A 226 14.19 -3.05 -8.64
CA ASP A 226 15.44 -3.61 -8.12
C ASP A 226 15.33 -5.09 -7.73
N ILE A 227 14.13 -5.57 -7.39
CA ILE A 227 13.84 -6.97 -7.06
C ILE A 227 13.11 -7.71 -8.18
N HIS A 228 13.05 -7.15 -9.40
CA HIS A 228 12.35 -7.70 -10.57
C HIS A 228 10.84 -7.94 -10.36
N GLY A 229 10.21 -7.20 -9.45
CA GLY A 229 8.79 -7.32 -9.09
C GLY A 229 7.85 -6.37 -9.85
N LEU A 230 8.31 -5.72 -10.93
CA LEU A 230 7.47 -4.85 -11.76
C LEU A 230 6.55 -5.68 -12.67
N PRO A 231 5.31 -5.20 -12.95
CA PRO A 231 4.46 -5.80 -13.97
C PRO A 231 5.10 -5.64 -15.36
N PHE A 232 4.79 -6.57 -16.28
CA PHE A 232 5.42 -6.68 -17.60
C PHE A 232 5.44 -5.36 -18.39
N TYR A 233 4.39 -4.55 -18.32
CA TYR A 233 4.28 -3.28 -19.04
C TYR A 233 5.18 -2.15 -18.52
N LEU A 234 5.88 -2.35 -17.41
CA LEU A 234 6.86 -1.42 -16.85
C LEU A 234 8.32 -1.92 -16.94
N GLN A 235 8.54 -3.21 -17.22
CA GLN A 235 9.88 -3.82 -17.14
C GLN A 235 10.86 -3.23 -18.16
N ASP A 236 10.40 -3.00 -19.40
CA ASP A 236 11.26 -2.54 -20.49
C ASP A 236 11.59 -1.04 -20.44
N LEU A 237 10.94 -0.27 -19.55
CA LEU A 237 11.20 1.16 -19.43
C LEU A 237 12.64 1.48 -18.99
N ASP A 238 13.25 0.60 -18.16
CA ASP A 238 14.60 0.82 -17.62
C ASP A 238 15.68 0.60 -18.69
N THR A 239 15.47 -0.34 -19.60
CA THR A 239 16.40 -0.65 -20.69
C THR A 239 16.20 0.22 -21.92
N THR A 240 15.09 0.98 -22.00
CA THR A 240 14.80 1.86 -23.12
C THR A 240 15.52 3.20 -22.95
N HIS A 241 16.55 3.41 -23.78
CA HIS A 241 17.32 4.64 -23.77
C HIS A 241 16.61 5.77 -24.49
N GLN A 242 16.89 7.01 -24.06
CA GLN A 242 16.39 8.22 -24.66
C GLN A 242 17.56 9.13 -25.06
N ARG A 243 17.30 10.05 -25.96
CA ARG A 243 18.29 11.08 -26.35
C ARG A 243 18.55 12.02 -25.18
N THR A 244 19.80 12.09 -24.74
CA THR A 244 20.22 12.86 -23.56
C THR A 244 20.15 14.38 -23.76
N ASP A 245 20.07 14.85 -25.02
CA ASP A 245 19.84 16.26 -25.35
C ASP A 245 18.41 16.74 -25.03
N TYR A 246 17.44 15.83 -24.99
CA TYR A 246 16.05 16.10 -24.59
C TYR A 246 15.68 15.49 -23.24
N HIS A 247 16.35 14.40 -22.85
CA HIS A 247 16.10 13.61 -21.64
C HIS A 247 17.41 13.34 -20.92
N PRO A 248 17.97 14.35 -20.19
CA PRO A 248 19.25 14.21 -19.49
C PRO A 248 19.24 13.12 -18.42
N GLU A 249 18.05 12.69 -17.98
CA GLU A 249 17.82 11.57 -17.07
C GLU A 249 18.16 10.18 -17.66
N GLY A 250 18.30 10.06 -18.98
CA GLY A 250 18.84 8.90 -19.70
C GLY A 250 17.80 7.86 -20.09
N SER A 251 17.28 7.04 -19.17
CA SER A 251 16.30 6.00 -19.49
C SER A 251 14.85 6.48 -19.39
N VAL A 252 13.94 5.77 -20.07
CA VAL A 252 12.49 6.03 -19.95
C VAL A 252 12.03 5.81 -18.52
N TRP A 253 12.62 4.84 -17.81
CA TRP A 253 12.31 4.61 -16.41
C TRP A 253 12.61 5.84 -15.54
N ASN A 254 13.82 6.38 -15.64
CA ASN A 254 14.20 7.55 -14.85
C ASN A 254 13.31 8.76 -15.14
N HIS A 255 12.95 8.97 -16.40
CA HIS A 255 11.96 9.97 -16.81
C HIS A 255 10.60 9.73 -16.14
N THR A 256 10.09 8.50 -16.23
CA THR A 256 8.79 8.13 -15.65
C THR A 256 8.79 8.31 -14.13
N MET A 257 9.87 7.96 -13.44
CA MET A 257 9.98 8.16 -11.99
C MET A 257 9.96 9.65 -11.62
N LEU A 258 10.70 10.49 -12.37
CA LEU A 258 10.69 11.93 -12.17
C LEU A 258 9.30 12.53 -12.39
N VAL A 259 8.63 12.14 -13.49
CA VAL A 259 7.26 12.60 -13.80
C VAL A 259 6.28 12.17 -12.73
N THR A 260 6.40 10.91 -12.24
CA THR A 260 5.51 10.37 -11.21
C THR A 260 5.69 11.09 -9.87
N ASP A 261 6.92 11.42 -9.47
CA ASP A 261 7.18 12.19 -8.25
C ASP A 261 6.68 13.66 -8.38
N LEU A 262 6.86 14.30 -9.53
CA LEU A 262 6.31 15.62 -9.79
C LEU A 262 4.77 15.60 -9.78
N ALA A 263 4.17 14.58 -10.37
CA ALA A 263 2.72 14.38 -10.30
C ALA A 263 2.24 14.20 -8.86
N ALA A 264 2.99 13.50 -8.01
CA ALA A 264 2.66 13.33 -6.60
C ALA A 264 2.61 14.66 -5.83
N LEU A 265 3.43 15.63 -6.19
CA LEU A 265 3.38 16.98 -5.63
C LEU A 265 2.14 17.77 -6.09
N CYS A 266 1.65 17.50 -7.31
CA CYS A 266 0.56 18.24 -7.94
C CYS A 266 -0.82 17.55 -7.85
N LYS A 267 -0.89 16.30 -7.41
CA LYS A 267 -2.13 15.48 -7.44
C LYS A 267 -3.33 16.09 -6.72
N HIS A 268 -3.10 16.96 -5.74
CA HIS A 268 -4.16 17.64 -4.99
C HIS A 268 -4.84 18.77 -5.79
N HIS A 269 -4.30 19.15 -6.94
CA HIS A 269 -4.90 20.13 -7.85
C HIS A 269 -5.87 19.54 -8.88
N THR A 270 -6.01 18.20 -8.91
CA THR A 270 -6.96 17.53 -9.79
C THR A 270 -8.16 16.97 -9.01
N SER A 271 -9.32 16.90 -9.66
CA SER A 271 -10.51 16.26 -9.08
C SER A 271 -10.38 14.74 -8.97
N GLU A 272 -9.46 14.12 -9.72
CA GLU A 272 -9.29 12.67 -9.82
C GLU A 272 -7.81 12.29 -9.56
N PRO A 273 -7.28 12.50 -8.32
CA PRO A 273 -5.87 12.36 -8.02
C PRO A 273 -5.28 11.00 -8.39
N LEU A 274 -6.01 9.91 -8.09
CA LEU A 274 -5.55 8.55 -8.36
C LEU A 274 -5.44 8.27 -9.86
N TRP A 275 -6.40 8.70 -10.66
CA TRP A 275 -6.38 8.49 -12.11
C TRP A 275 -5.27 9.31 -12.77
N PHE A 276 -5.05 10.51 -12.27
CA PHE A 276 -3.94 11.36 -12.68
C PHE A 276 -2.58 10.69 -12.38
N MET A 277 -2.41 10.10 -11.20
CA MET A 277 -1.19 9.38 -10.83
C MET A 277 -0.95 8.14 -11.69
N TRP A 278 -1.99 7.36 -12.00
CA TRP A 278 -1.90 6.25 -12.94
C TRP A 278 -1.51 6.75 -14.34
N SER A 279 -2.07 7.86 -14.80
CA SER A 279 -1.71 8.46 -16.09
C SER A 279 -0.24 8.90 -16.12
N ALA A 280 0.26 9.46 -15.03
CA ALA A 280 1.66 9.85 -14.91
C ALA A 280 2.62 8.66 -14.95
N LEU A 281 2.26 7.53 -14.31
CA LEU A 281 3.06 6.30 -14.37
C LEU A 281 3.06 5.69 -15.77
N LEU A 282 1.93 5.73 -16.49
CA LEU A 282 1.73 4.98 -17.72
C LEU A 282 1.92 5.82 -19.00
N HIS A 283 2.22 7.13 -18.91
CA HIS A 283 2.23 8.01 -20.08
C HIS A 283 3.19 7.57 -21.19
N ASP A 284 4.31 6.96 -20.83
CA ASP A 284 5.41 6.59 -21.74
C ASP A 284 5.56 5.05 -21.93
N ILE A 285 4.58 4.24 -21.54
CA ILE A 285 4.65 2.77 -21.69
C ILE A 285 4.77 2.28 -23.14
N GLY A 286 4.45 3.13 -24.11
CA GLY A 286 4.62 2.83 -25.53
C GLY A 286 6.04 3.06 -26.06
N LYS A 287 6.90 3.76 -25.33
CA LYS A 287 8.27 4.05 -25.81
C LYS A 287 9.11 2.81 -26.12
N PRO A 288 9.10 1.74 -25.29
CA PRO A 288 9.85 0.53 -25.60
C PRO A 288 9.49 -0.08 -26.95
N LEU A 289 8.25 0.09 -27.41
CA LEU A 289 7.73 -0.53 -28.66
C LEU A 289 8.21 0.19 -29.93
N VAL A 290 8.55 1.50 -29.82
CA VAL A 290 8.80 2.35 -31.00
C VAL A 290 10.13 3.10 -30.94
N THR A 291 10.91 2.97 -29.87
CA THR A 291 12.19 3.69 -29.76
C THR A 291 13.20 3.12 -30.75
N THR A 292 13.72 3.99 -31.62
CA THR A 292 14.78 3.64 -32.58
C THR A 292 16.15 3.56 -31.87
N PRO A 293 17.16 2.95 -32.49
CA PRO A 293 18.52 2.92 -31.94
C PRO A 293 19.09 4.33 -31.65
N GLU A 294 18.65 5.36 -32.39
CA GLU A 294 19.03 6.76 -32.20
C GLU A 294 18.25 7.45 -31.07
N GLY A 295 17.33 6.75 -30.38
CA GLY A 295 16.56 7.25 -29.25
C GLY A 295 15.32 8.08 -29.62
N HIS A 296 14.81 7.95 -30.85
CA HIS A 296 13.54 8.57 -31.26
C HIS A 296 12.38 7.62 -30.97
N ALA A 297 11.29 8.14 -30.41
CA ALA A 297 10.10 7.36 -30.04
C ALA A 297 8.83 7.97 -30.68
N TYR A 298 8.80 8.06 -32.01
CA TYR A 298 7.63 8.57 -32.72
C TYR A 298 6.44 7.63 -32.59
N GLY A 299 5.24 8.17 -32.29
CA GLY A 299 4.01 7.38 -32.13
C GLY A 299 3.88 6.66 -30.78
N HIS A 300 4.78 6.89 -29.82
CA HIS A 300 4.73 6.20 -28.54
C HIS A 300 3.44 6.46 -27.74
N ALA A 301 2.81 7.61 -27.94
CA ALA A 301 1.58 7.96 -27.24
C ALA A 301 0.40 7.12 -27.72
N GLU A 302 0.28 6.89 -29.02
CA GLU A 302 -0.72 6.05 -29.65
C GLU A 302 -0.50 4.58 -29.29
N GLU A 303 0.74 4.08 -29.44
CA GLU A 303 1.10 2.70 -29.07
C GLU A 303 0.96 2.43 -27.57
N GLY A 304 1.30 3.41 -26.72
CA GLY A 304 1.10 3.32 -25.28
C GLY A 304 -0.38 3.26 -24.89
N ALA A 305 -1.23 4.02 -25.55
CA ALA A 305 -2.67 3.99 -25.33
C ALA A 305 -3.28 2.64 -25.79
N ALA A 306 -2.82 2.08 -26.92
CA ALA A 306 -3.23 0.76 -27.40
C ALA A 306 -2.76 -0.34 -26.43
N LEU A 307 -1.49 -0.33 -26.00
CA LEU A 307 -0.96 -1.26 -25.00
C LEU A 307 -1.77 -1.23 -23.69
N PHE A 308 -2.10 -0.02 -23.22
CA PHE A 308 -2.91 0.16 -22.02
C PHE A 308 -4.31 -0.45 -22.20
N ASP A 309 -4.98 -0.20 -23.31
CA ASP A 309 -6.34 -0.70 -23.56
C ASP A 309 -6.41 -2.22 -23.68
N GLU A 310 -5.43 -2.82 -24.33
CA GLU A 310 -5.43 -4.23 -24.70
C GLU A 310 -4.82 -5.16 -23.64
N LYS A 311 -3.79 -4.69 -22.92
CA LYS A 311 -2.93 -5.59 -22.11
C LYS A 311 -2.73 -5.18 -20.66
N VAL A 312 -3.06 -3.94 -20.28
CA VAL A 312 -2.91 -3.50 -18.88
C VAL A 312 -4.19 -3.81 -18.11
N ASP A 313 -4.16 -4.91 -17.36
CA ASP A 313 -5.31 -5.37 -16.57
C ASP A 313 -5.33 -4.66 -15.20
N LEU A 314 -6.08 -3.57 -15.13
CA LEU A 314 -6.37 -2.83 -13.91
C LEU A 314 -7.87 -2.84 -13.64
N ILE A 315 -8.23 -2.86 -12.34
CA ILE A 315 -9.63 -2.81 -11.92
C ILE A 315 -10.14 -1.37 -12.02
N LEU A 316 -10.60 -1.03 -13.21
CA LEU A 316 -11.05 0.31 -13.56
C LEU A 316 -12.50 0.31 -14.05
N SER A 317 -13.27 1.30 -13.64
CA SER A 317 -14.52 1.63 -14.32
C SER A 317 -14.25 2.18 -15.73
N HIS A 318 -15.25 2.14 -16.61
CA HIS A 318 -15.13 2.71 -17.96
C HIS A 318 -14.69 4.18 -17.96
N LYS A 319 -15.15 4.98 -16.97
CA LYS A 319 -14.77 6.40 -16.84
C LYS A 319 -13.28 6.53 -16.51
N GLN A 320 -12.77 5.71 -15.58
CA GLN A 320 -11.36 5.69 -15.19
C GLN A 320 -10.47 5.26 -16.36
N LYS A 321 -10.84 4.15 -17.02
CA LYS A 321 -10.11 3.63 -18.19
C LYS A 321 -10.02 4.68 -19.29
N ARG A 322 -11.14 5.32 -19.63
CA ARG A 322 -11.17 6.40 -20.64
C ARG A 322 -10.31 7.59 -20.25
N TYR A 323 -10.33 8.01 -18.98
CA TYR A 323 -9.49 9.10 -18.50
C TYR A 323 -8.00 8.80 -18.71
N ILE A 324 -7.53 7.63 -18.20
CA ILE A 324 -6.12 7.25 -18.29
C ILE A 324 -5.70 7.08 -19.75
N TYR A 325 -6.52 6.39 -20.56
CA TYR A 325 -6.30 6.24 -22.00
C TYR A 325 -6.10 7.59 -22.70
N THR A 326 -7.01 8.54 -22.46
CA THR A 326 -6.94 9.88 -23.04
C THR A 326 -5.68 10.63 -22.63
N MET A 327 -5.30 10.51 -21.36
CA MET A 327 -4.07 11.16 -20.86
C MET A 327 -2.81 10.56 -21.51
N ILE A 328 -2.74 9.23 -21.67
CA ILE A 328 -1.63 8.57 -22.38
C ILE A 328 -1.60 9.03 -23.85
N GLN A 329 -2.72 8.98 -24.54
CA GLN A 329 -2.80 9.30 -25.97
C GLN A 329 -2.42 10.75 -26.29
N TYR A 330 -2.76 11.70 -25.42
CA TYR A 330 -2.64 13.12 -25.72
C TYR A 330 -1.58 13.86 -24.88
N HIS A 331 -0.76 13.18 -24.08
CA HIS A 331 0.21 13.86 -23.20
C HIS A 331 1.20 14.75 -23.98
N MET A 332 1.55 14.36 -25.23
CA MET A 332 2.47 15.13 -26.08
C MET A 332 1.83 16.33 -26.79
N VAL A 333 0.51 16.48 -26.77
CA VAL A 333 -0.17 17.54 -27.53
C VAL A 333 0.11 18.91 -26.95
N LEU A 334 0.01 19.09 -25.63
CA LEU A 334 0.26 20.40 -24.99
C LEU A 334 1.72 20.84 -25.08
N PRO A 335 2.73 20.00 -24.81
CA PRO A 335 4.13 20.33 -25.07
C PRO A 335 4.41 20.73 -26.53
N THR A 336 3.81 19.99 -27.48
CA THR A 336 3.94 20.28 -28.91
C THR A 336 3.32 21.65 -29.27
N PHE A 337 2.16 21.99 -28.72
CA PHE A 337 1.54 23.29 -28.92
C PHE A 337 2.40 24.41 -28.35
N SER A 338 3.00 24.24 -27.19
CA SER A 338 3.91 25.21 -26.57
C SER A 338 5.15 25.45 -27.42
N ARG A 339 5.83 24.36 -27.83
CA ARG A 339 7.05 24.43 -28.68
C ARG A 339 6.79 25.16 -30.03
N ASN A 340 5.64 24.88 -30.65
CA ASN A 340 5.28 25.42 -31.97
C ASN A 340 4.55 26.77 -31.86
N HIS A 341 4.54 27.43 -30.70
CA HIS A 341 3.82 28.69 -30.47
C HIS A 341 2.38 28.65 -31.02
N ALA A 342 1.67 27.55 -30.76
CA ALA A 342 0.33 27.35 -31.31
C ALA A 342 -0.63 28.47 -30.90
N ARG A 343 -1.45 28.96 -31.85
CA ARG A 343 -2.44 29.99 -31.57
C ARG A 343 -3.45 29.54 -30.53
N LYS A 344 -3.91 30.42 -29.64
CA LYS A 344 -4.92 30.17 -28.58
C LYS A 344 -6.11 29.35 -29.07
N ILE A 345 -6.55 29.55 -30.33
CA ILE A 345 -7.67 28.81 -30.90
C ILE A 345 -7.41 27.29 -31.01
N LYS A 346 -6.15 26.85 -31.22
CA LYS A 346 -5.81 25.41 -31.23
C LYS A 346 -5.95 24.78 -29.84
N PHE A 347 -5.52 25.46 -28.78
CA PHE A 347 -5.73 25.06 -27.41
C PHE A 347 -7.21 24.93 -27.08
N LEU A 348 -8.01 25.95 -27.43
CA LEU A 348 -9.45 25.94 -27.17
C LEU A 348 -10.21 24.84 -27.94
N ARG A 349 -9.75 24.48 -29.14
CA ARG A 349 -10.32 23.33 -29.89
C ARG A 349 -9.94 21.99 -29.32
N PHE A 350 -8.75 21.88 -28.76
CA PHE A 350 -8.29 20.65 -28.09
C PHE A 350 -9.03 20.40 -26.76
N LEU A 351 -9.39 21.47 -26.02
CA LEU A 351 -10.10 21.38 -24.74
C LEU A 351 -11.62 21.16 -24.87
N LYS A 352 -12.19 21.24 -26.08
CA LYS A 352 -13.59 20.91 -26.39
C LYS A 352 -13.74 19.43 -26.77
#